data_754c85d76d11e819736c9f04e50af5fb
#
_entry.id   754c85d76d11e819736c9f04e50af5fb
#
_cell.length_a   1.000
_cell.length_b   1.000
_cell.length_c   1.000
_cell.angle_alpha   90.00
_cell.angle_beta   90.00
_cell.angle_gamma   90.00
#
_symmetry.space_group_name_H-M   'P 1'
#
loop_
_entity.id
_entity.type
_entity.pdbx_description
1 polymer ?
#
loop_
_entity_poly.entity_id
_entity_poly.type
_entity_poly.pdbx_seq_one_letter_code
_entity_poly.pdbx_strand_id
1 'polypeptide(L)'
;MSSAARVIAVIAAMLLAMIVAQTGDLQGQGPESGRGYSSQDWPLVGGDWSGTRYSTLAEITTDTVDRLGGAWVTRLAGGAASRATPVVLDGVLYLTGGANVFAVNARTGEQVWRWQPD
;
A
#
# COMPACT_ATOMS: atom_id res chain seq x y z
N MET A 1 10.25 -58.61 19.33
CA MET A 1 9.13 -57.72 19.01
C MET A 1 8.37 -58.34 17.85
N SER A 2 7.05 -58.57 18.05
CA SER A 2 6.21 -59.22 17.03
C SER A 2 6.03 -58.29 15.81
N SER A 3 5.78 -58.88 14.65
CA SER A 3 5.51 -58.15 13.41
C SER A 3 4.41 -57.09 13.59
N ALA A 4 3.38 -57.41 14.38
CA ALA A 4 2.31 -56.48 14.72
C ALA A 4 2.76 -55.24 15.49
N ALA A 5 3.71 -55.34 16.40
CA ALA A 5 4.24 -54.20 17.16
C ALA A 5 5.03 -53.23 16.24
N ARG A 6 5.70 -53.73 15.23
CA ARG A 6 6.40 -52.91 14.24
C ARG A 6 5.44 -52.14 13.34
N VAL A 7 4.35 -52.77 12.93
CA VAL A 7 3.33 -52.16 12.09
C VAL A 7 2.61 -51.02 12.86
N ILE A 8 2.26 -51.26 14.13
CA ILE A 8 1.62 -50.24 14.98
C ILE A 8 2.56 -49.06 15.20
N ALA A 9 3.86 -49.29 15.43
CA ALA A 9 4.83 -48.22 15.61
C ALA A 9 4.99 -47.34 14.35
N VAL A 10 4.99 -47.95 13.17
CA VAL A 10 5.07 -47.23 11.87
C VAL A 10 3.82 -46.40 11.63
N ILE A 11 2.63 -46.94 11.89
CA ILE A 11 1.37 -46.21 11.75
C ILE A 11 1.31 -45.00 12.73
N ALA A 12 1.72 -45.23 13.99
CA ALA A 12 1.76 -44.16 14.98
C ALA A 12 2.75 -43.04 14.59
N ALA A 13 3.91 -43.39 14.04
CA ALA A 13 4.89 -42.42 13.55
C ALA A 13 4.38 -41.61 12.33
N MET A 14 3.66 -42.27 11.42
CA MET A 14 3.05 -41.60 10.27
C MET A 14 1.92 -40.65 10.68
N LEU A 15 1.07 -41.03 11.64
CA LEU A 15 0.02 -40.18 12.17
C LEU A 15 0.61 -38.99 12.92
N LEU A 16 1.66 -39.16 13.69
CA LEU A 16 2.35 -38.06 14.39
C LEU A 16 3.00 -37.08 13.39
N ALA A 17 3.61 -37.59 12.32
CA ALA A 17 4.16 -36.76 11.25
C ALA A 17 3.08 -35.97 10.50
N MET A 18 1.89 -36.55 10.30
CA MET A 18 0.76 -35.85 9.68
C MET A 18 0.22 -34.72 10.56
N ILE A 19 0.19 -34.89 11.89
CA ILE A 19 -0.25 -33.85 12.83
C ILE A 19 0.75 -32.69 12.86
N VAL A 20 2.05 -32.98 12.82
CA VAL A 20 3.10 -31.93 12.79
C VAL A 20 3.09 -31.15 11.48
N ALA A 21 2.72 -31.80 10.36
CA ALA A 21 2.60 -31.12 9.07
C ALA A 21 1.41 -30.14 8.99
N GLN A 22 0.44 -30.24 9.91
CA GLN A 22 -0.73 -29.35 9.97
C GLN A 22 -0.55 -28.19 10.97
N THR A 23 0.56 -28.14 11.71
CA THR A 23 0.94 -26.94 12.48
C THR A 23 1.72 -25.93 11.63
N GLY A 24 1.69 -26.11 10.30
CA GLY A 24 2.12 -25.10 9.35
C GLY A 24 1.33 -23.82 9.53
N ASP A 25 2.04 -22.82 9.97
CA ASP A 25 1.71 -21.38 9.86
C ASP A 25 0.30 -20.96 10.28
N LEU A 26 0.05 -20.97 11.59
CA LEU A 26 -0.74 -19.92 12.20
C LEU A 26 0.12 -18.63 12.31
N GLN A 27 0.81 -18.27 11.25
CA GLN A 27 1.15 -16.87 11.05
C GLN A 27 -0.20 -16.19 10.82
N GLY A 28 -0.64 -15.44 11.82
CA GLY A 28 -1.80 -14.60 11.69
C GLY A 28 -1.63 -13.78 10.42
N GLN A 29 -2.42 -14.13 9.41
CA GLN A 29 -2.69 -13.20 8.34
C GLN A 29 -3.40 -12.04 9.03
N GLY A 30 -2.62 -11.07 9.49
CA GLY A 30 -3.12 -9.75 9.74
C GLY A 30 -3.91 -9.34 8.49
N PRO A 31 -4.90 -8.44 8.58
CA PRO A 31 -5.66 -8.00 7.42
C PRO A 31 -4.66 -7.76 6.31
N GLU A 32 -4.80 -8.49 5.22
CA GLU A 32 -3.87 -8.48 4.12
C GLU A 32 -3.45 -7.05 3.84
N SER A 33 -2.22 -6.72 4.19
CA SER A 33 -1.49 -5.59 3.63
C SER A 33 -1.25 -5.89 2.14
N GLY A 34 -2.22 -6.53 1.54
CA GLY A 34 -2.11 -7.30 0.33
C GLY A 34 -2.52 -6.56 -0.92
N ARG A 35 -2.40 -5.25 -0.94
CA ARG A 35 -1.98 -4.55 -2.15
C ARG A 35 -0.65 -3.91 -1.81
N GLY A 36 0.43 -4.53 -2.26
CA GLY A 36 1.74 -3.91 -2.25
C GLY A 36 1.65 -2.65 -3.09
N TYR A 37 1.41 -1.52 -2.43
CA TYR A 37 1.54 -0.21 -3.07
C TYR A 37 2.97 -0.05 -3.54
N SER A 38 3.14 0.57 -4.69
CA SER A 38 4.44 0.97 -5.20
C SER A 38 5.13 1.90 -4.18
N SER A 39 6.45 1.90 -4.11
CA SER A 39 7.20 2.87 -3.31
C SER A 39 6.94 4.33 -3.71
N GLN A 40 6.35 4.55 -4.89
CA GLN A 40 5.95 5.86 -5.40
C GLN A 40 4.52 6.23 -5.03
N ASP A 41 3.76 5.34 -4.42
CA ASP A 41 2.38 5.59 -4.02
C ASP A 41 2.30 6.19 -2.60
N TRP A 42 1.26 6.98 -2.39
CA TRP A 42 0.88 7.52 -1.08
C TRP A 42 -0.63 7.37 -0.91
N PRO A 43 -1.13 6.14 -0.73
CA PRO A 43 -2.55 5.80 -0.85
C PRO A 43 -3.40 6.24 0.34
N LEU A 44 -2.78 6.59 1.45
CA LEU A 44 -3.43 7.00 2.69
C LEU A 44 -2.83 8.32 3.21
N VAL A 45 -3.58 9.05 4.01
CA VAL A 45 -3.12 10.31 4.64
C VAL A 45 -1.81 10.14 5.42
N GLY A 46 -1.62 8.97 6.05
CA GLY A 46 -0.40 8.62 6.78
C GLY A 46 0.63 7.84 5.96
N GLY A 47 0.42 7.68 4.66
CA GLY A 47 1.27 6.89 3.76
C GLY A 47 0.88 5.42 3.72
N ASP A 48 0.81 4.77 4.85
CA ASP A 48 0.47 3.36 5.02
C ASP A 48 -0.61 3.15 6.09
N TRP A 49 -1.03 1.90 6.29
CA TRP A 49 -2.02 1.52 7.32
C TRP A 49 -1.55 1.79 8.75
N SER A 50 -0.25 1.84 8.98
CA SER A 50 0.33 2.14 10.29
C SER A 50 0.50 3.66 10.52
N GLY A 51 0.24 4.48 9.49
CA GLY A 51 0.35 5.93 9.56
C GLY A 51 1.78 6.40 9.82
N THR A 52 2.77 5.69 9.31
CA THR A 52 4.20 5.95 9.59
C THR A 52 4.67 7.29 9.05
N ARG A 53 4.00 7.81 8.02
CA ARG A 53 4.37 9.04 7.30
C ARG A 53 5.79 8.98 6.75
N TYR A 54 6.27 7.78 6.48
CA TYR A 54 7.58 7.52 5.96
C TYR A 54 7.52 7.18 4.47
N SER A 55 8.39 7.80 3.68
CA SER A 55 8.59 7.47 2.26
C SER A 55 9.93 6.80 2.07
N THR A 56 9.97 5.77 1.22
CA THR A 56 11.21 5.12 0.78
C THR A 56 11.88 5.83 -0.39
N LEU A 57 11.26 6.90 -0.92
CA LEU A 57 11.86 7.75 -1.95
C LEU A 57 13.11 8.44 -1.40
N ALA A 58 14.19 8.44 -2.15
CA ALA A 58 15.51 8.91 -1.74
C ALA A 58 16.14 9.95 -2.70
N GLU A 59 15.35 10.48 -3.62
CA GLU A 59 15.85 11.46 -4.59
C GLU A 59 16.11 12.84 -3.96
N ILE A 60 15.40 13.17 -2.87
CA ILE A 60 15.60 14.40 -2.12
C ILE A 60 16.47 14.09 -0.91
N THR A 61 17.67 14.65 -0.92
CA THR A 61 18.68 14.51 0.12
C THR A 61 19.25 15.87 0.50
N THR A 62 20.10 15.93 1.51
CA THR A 62 20.83 17.16 1.86
C THR A 62 21.68 17.69 0.71
N ASP A 63 22.14 16.80 -0.18
CA ASP A 63 23.02 17.17 -1.31
C ASP A 63 22.23 17.55 -2.58
N THR A 64 20.91 17.34 -2.58
CA THR A 64 20.06 17.59 -3.75
C THR A 64 18.96 18.60 -3.51
N VAL A 65 18.66 18.93 -2.27
CA VAL A 65 17.52 19.78 -1.87
C VAL A 65 17.62 21.20 -2.44
N ASP A 66 18.81 21.74 -2.60
CA ASP A 66 19.08 23.07 -3.19
C ASP A 66 18.76 23.14 -4.69
N ARG A 67 18.62 21.99 -5.35
CA ARG A 67 18.25 21.87 -6.78
C ARG A 67 16.76 21.63 -7.00
N LEU A 68 15.95 21.61 -5.92
CA LEU A 68 14.50 21.45 -6.06
C LEU A 68 13.89 22.65 -6.77
N GLY A 69 13.01 22.35 -7.73
CA GLY A 69 12.20 23.32 -8.45
C GLY A 69 10.76 22.85 -8.60
N GLY A 70 9.88 23.74 -9.04
CA GLY A 70 8.52 23.36 -9.41
C GLY A 70 8.51 22.52 -10.67
N ALA A 71 7.94 21.31 -10.63
CA ALA A 71 7.80 20.45 -11.80
C ALA A 71 6.66 20.94 -12.71
N TRP A 72 5.53 21.36 -12.12
CA TRP A 72 4.36 21.86 -12.82
C TRP A 72 3.45 22.66 -11.89
N VAL A 73 2.52 23.40 -12.47
CA VAL A 73 1.43 24.10 -11.79
C VAL A 73 0.15 23.87 -12.55
N THR A 74 -0.90 23.47 -11.87
CA THR A 74 -2.22 23.24 -12.48
C THR A 74 -3.29 24.09 -11.81
N ARG A 75 -4.22 24.63 -12.62
CA ARG A 75 -5.43 25.30 -12.14
C ARG A 75 -6.60 24.34 -12.19
N LEU A 76 -7.19 24.07 -11.05
CA LEU A 76 -8.35 23.21 -10.93
C LEU A 76 -9.62 24.07 -10.98
N ALA A 77 -10.31 24.04 -12.11
CA ALA A 77 -11.53 24.82 -12.32
C ALA A 77 -12.64 24.41 -11.34
N GLY A 78 -13.21 25.35 -10.62
CA GLY A 78 -14.20 25.12 -9.57
C GLY A 78 -13.58 24.58 -8.27
N GLY A 79 -12.26 24.48 -8.19
CA GLY A 79 -11.55 24.19 -6.95
C GLY A 79 -11.54 25.42 -6.04
N ALA A 80 -11.67 25.17 -4.74
CA ALA A 80 -11.46 26.15 -3.69
C ALA A 80 -10.29 25.70 -2.82
N ALA A 81 -9.81 26.59 -1.96
CA ALA A 81 -8.79 26.22 -0.98
C ALA A 81 -9.24 25.01 -0.18
N SER A 82 -8.39 24.01 -0.12
CA SER A 82 -8.66 22.75 0.55
C SER A 82 -7.59 22.49 1.61
N ARG A 83 -8.02 21.89 2.74
CA ARG A 83 -7.12 21.32 3.76
C ARG A 83 -6.97 19.81 3.61
N ALA A 84 -7.56 19.24 2.55
CA ALA A 84 -7.44 17.81 2.30
C ALA A 84 -5.99 17.44 1.97
N THR A 85 -5.56 16.32 2.51
CA THR A 85 -4.29 15.71 2.13
C THR A 85 -4.50 14.94 0.82
N PRO A 86 -3.75 15.23 -0.24
CA PRO A 86 -3.79 14.44 -1.45
C PRO A 86 -3.33 13.00 -1.20
N VAL A 87 -3.86 12.06 -1.98
CA VAL A 87 -3.37 10.68 -2.05
C VAL A 87 -2.86 10.40 -3.45
N VAL A 88 -1.87 9.54 -3.57
CA VAL A 88 -1.26 9.17 -4.85
C VAL A 88 -1.36 7.66 -5.02
N LEU A 89 -1.88 7.22 -6.16
CA LEU A 89 -1.99 5.82 -6.53
C LEU A 89 -1.79 5.68 -8.03
N ASP A 90 -0.91 4.76 -8.43
CA ASP A 90 -0.62 4.45 -9.84
C ASP A 90 -0.29 5.70 -10.69
N GLY A 91 0.47 6.64 -10.12
CA GLY A 91 0.86 7.88 -10.80
C GLY A 91 -0.25 8.92 -10.94
N VAL A 92 -1.40 8.72 -10.31
CA VAL A 92 -2.51 9.67 -10.25
C VAL A 92 -2.63 10.27 -8.86
N LEU A 93 -2.69 11.58 -8.79
CA LEU A 93 -2.89 12.36 -7.56
C LEU A 93 -4.37 12.68 -7.44
N TYR A 94 -4.98 12.25 -6.35
CA TYR A 94 -6.38 12.52 -6.02
C TYR A 94 -6.46 13.54 -4.91
N LEU A 95 -7.27 14.58 -5.13
CA LEU A 95 -7.46 15.65 -4.15
C LEU A 95 -8.87 16.23 -4.23
N THR A 96 -9.28 16.86 -3.15
CA THR A 96 -10.56 17.57 -3.10
C THR A 96 -10.32 19.08 -3.11
N GLY A 97 -11.25 19.84 -3.67
CA GLY A 97 -11.25 21.29 -3.65
C GLY A 97 -12.68 21.83 -3.75
N GLY A 98 -13.16 22.49 -2.70
CA GLY A 98 -14.58 22.76 -2.55
C GLY A 98 -15.39 21.48 -2.48
N ALA A 99 -16.46 21.36 -3.27
CA ALA A 99 -17.27 20.17 -3.40
C ALA A 99 -16.76 19.20 -4.48
N ASN A 100 -15.64 19.50 -5.12
CA ASN A 100 -15.13 18.69 -6.24
C ASN A 100 -14.07 17.70 -5.78
N VAL A 101 -13.97 16.57 -6.52
CA VAL A 101 -12.84 15.66 -6.49
C VAL A 101 -12.12 15.73 -7.84
N PHE A 102 -10.82 15.79 -7.78
CA PHE A 102 -9.96 15.88 -8.96
C PHE A 102 -9.01 14.70 -9.01
N ALA A 103 -8.77 14.17 -10.21
CA ALA A 103 -7.67 13.29 -10.52
C ALA A 103 -6.71 14.01 -11.44
N VAL A 104 -5.44 14.04 -11.08
CA VAL A 104 -4.39 14.77 -11.78
C VAL A 104 -3.22 13.82 -12.02
N ASN A 105 -2.68 13.83 -13.23
CA ASN A 105 -1.46 13.08 -13.52
C ASN A 105 -0.31 13.64 -12.66
N ALA A 106 0.24 12.83 -11.78
CA ALA A 106 1.25 13.26 -10.82
C ALA A 106 2.56 13.74 -11.48
N ARG A 107 2.86 13.27 -12.69
CA ARG A 107 4.06 13.63 -13.44
C ARG A 107 3.91 14.95 -14.21
N THR A 108 2.74 15.18 -14.83
CA THR A 108 2.54 16.30 -15.76
C THR A 108 1.69 17.43 -15.18
N GLY A 109 0.94 17.18 -14.12
CA GLY A 109 -0.05 18.13 -13.58
C GLY A 109 -1.32 18.23 -14.41
N GLU A 110 -1.48 17.40 -15.45
CA GLU A 110 -2.66 17.42 -16.30
C GLU A 110 -3.86 16.81 -15.57
N GLN A 111 -5.03 17.50 -15.63
CA GLN A 111 -6.25 16.98 -15.04
C GLN A 111 -6.77 15.81 -15.85
N VAL A 112 -6.82 14.62 -15.23
CA VAL A 112 -7.36 13.40 -15.86
C VAL A 112 -8.88 13.44 -15.86
N TRP A 113 -9.49 13.73 -14.71
CA TRP A 113 -10.93 13.93 -14.57
C TRP A 113 -11.27 14.80 -13.36
N ARG A 114 -12.52 15.25 -13.32
CA ARG A 114 -13.14 15.92 -12.19
C ARG A 114 -14.50 15.29 -11.93
N TRP A 115 -14.80 15.06 -10.69
CA TRP A 115 -16.15 14.75 -10.23
C TRP A 115 -16.71 15.92 -9.40
N GLN A 116 -17.99 16.21 -9.62
CA GLN A 116 -18.73 17.23 -8.89
C GLN A 116 -20.09 16.62 -8.54
N PRO A 117 -20.57 16.71 -7.28
CA PRO A 117 -21.91 16.29 -6.91
C PRO A 117 -22.95 17.16 -7.61
N ASP A 118 -24.11 16.59 -7.89
CA ASP A 118 -25.30 17.28 -8.39
C ASP A 118 -25.88 18.21 -7.32
#